data_84b9112914dad642e43b6128f921ee96
#
_entry.id   84b9112914dad642e43b6128f921ee96
#
_cell.length_a   1.000
_cell.length_b   1.000
_cell.length_c   1.000
_cell.angle_alpha   90.00
_cell.angle_beta   90.00
_cell.angle_gamma   90.00
#
_symmetry.space_group_name_H-M   'P 1'
#
loop_
_entity.id
_entity.type
_entity.pdbx_description
1 polymer ?
#
loop_
_entity_poly.entity_id
_entity_poly.type
_entity_poly.pdbx_seq_one_letter_code
_entity_poly.pdbx_strand_id
1 'polypeptide(L)'
;MTFPRDGIINFGITVILGVHNKGADIDALCVAPRHVHREDYFSTFYEVLKQHEDVTELRAVPEAFVPVIKMRFDNIEIDMTFARLALKEVTDSQQLSDPNLLKNLDQKCVRSLNGCRVTDEILRQVPNKDTFRYVFFLFVLNY
;
A
#
# COMPACT_ATOMS: atom_id res chain seq x y z
N MET A 1 12.37 -2.71 3.76
CA MET A 1 11.75 -3.98 4.15
C MET A 1 11.95 -4.96 3.01
N THR A 2 12.81 -5.95 3.17
CA THR A 2 13.10 -6.95 2.14
C THR A 2 12.50 -8.27 2.62
N PHE A 3 11.41 -8.70 1.99
CA PHE A 3 10.89 -10.05 2.20
C PHE A 3 11.80 -11.08 1.53
N PRO A 4 11.98 -12.30 2.10
CA PRO A 4 12.83 -13.32 1.53
C PRO A 4 12.40 -13.68 0.11
N ARG A 5 13.38 -13.75 -0.82
CA ARG A 5 13.14 -14.00 -2.26
C ARG A 5 12.95 -15.46 -2.61
N ASP A 6 13.07 -16.35 -1.64
CA ASP A 6 13.12 -17.79 -1.88
C ASP A 6 11.71 -18.39 -1.96
N GLY A 7 11.19 -18.44 -3.16
CA GLY A 7 10.04 -19.30 -3.52
C GLY A 7 8.66 -18.73 -3.28
N ILE A 8 8.51 -17.51 -2.81
CA ILE A 8 7.21 -16.87 -2.57
C ILE A 8 7.01 -15.77 -3.61
N ILE A 9 5.85 -15.77 -4.23
CA ILE A 9 5.29 -14.83 -5.19
C ILE A 9 5.95 -13.44 -5.09
N ASN A 10 6.49 -12.96 -6.20
CA ASN A 10 7.23 -11.69 -6.25
C ASN A 10 6.23 -10.51 -6.13
N PHE A 11 5.87 -10.17 -4.90
CA PHE A 11 5.08 -8.98 -4.60
C PHE A 11 6.00 -7.75 -4.67
N GLY A 12 5.81 -6.88 -5.65
CA GLY A 12 6.35 -5.52 -5.59
C GLY A 12 5.57 -4.74 -4.53
N ILE A 13 6.23 -4.32 -3.46
CA ILE A 13 5.59 -3.49 -2.42
C ILE A 13 6.03 -2.06 -2.65
N THR A 14 5.10 -1.20 -3.05
CA THR A 14 5.31 0.24 -3.07
C THR A 14 4.73 0.82 -1.79
N VAL A 15 5.59 1.32 -0.93
CA VAL A 15 5.19 2.00 0.31
C VAL A 15 4.88 3.46 -0.04
N ILE A 16 3.63 3.85 0.16
CA ILE A 16 3.25 5.25 0.10
C ILE A 16 3.40 5.82 1.49
N LEU A 17 4.41 6.64 1.64
CA LEU A 17 4.64 7.33 2.89
C LEU A 17 3.63 8.48 3.02
N GLY A 18 2.62 8.29 3.84
CA GLY A 18 1.84 9.39 4.40
C GLY A 18 2.74 10.36 5.20
N VAL A 19 2.17 11.42 5.74
CA VAL A 19 2.89 12.36 6.61
C VAL A 19 3.25 11.64 7.91
N HIS A 20 4.52 11.28 8.09
CA HIS A 20 4.98 10.58 9.29
C HIS A 20 5.04 11.50 10.49
N ASN A 21 4.27 11.13 11.50
CA ASN A 21 4.50 11.53 12.88
C ASN A 21 4.94 10.31 13.68
N LYS A 22 5.64 10.56 14.78
CA LYS A 22 5.89 9.56 15.82
C LYS A 22 4.53 9.05 16.33
N GLY A 23 4.12 7.84 15.88
CA GLY A 23 2.82 7.24 16.21
C GLY A 23 1.75 7.32 15.10
N ALA A 24 2.08 7.79 13.89
CA ALA A 24 1.17 7.74 12.74
C ALA A 24 1.29 6.39 12.02
N ASP A 25 0.16 5.91 11.50
CA ASP A 25 0.05 4.69 10.72
C ASP A 25 0.77 4.84 9.37
N ILE A 26 1.33 3.75 8.88
CA ILE A 26 1.88 3.69 7.52
C ILE A 26 0.84 3.07 6.59
N ASP A 27 0.36 3.86 5.64
CA ASP A 27 -0.39 3.33 4.50
C ASP A 27 0.56 2.71 3.48
N ALA A 28 0.40 1.42 3.23
CA ALA A 28 1.20 0.67 2.27
C ALA A 28 0.31 0.10 1.16
N LEU A 29 0.83 0.06 -0.05
CA LEU A 29 0.18 -0.61 -1.18
C LEU A 29 1.05 -1.76 -1.68
N CYS A 30 0.52 -2.97 -1.59
CA CYS A 30 1.08 -4.16 -2.22
C CYS A 30 0.65 -4.22 -3.67
N VAL A 31 1.59 -4.06 -4.60
CA VAL A 31 1.32 -4.13 -6.05
C VAL A 31 1.81 -5.46 -6.60
N ALA A 32 0.94 -6.16 -7.31
CA ALA A 32 1.22 -7.50 -7.82
C ALA A 32 0.98 -7.61 -9.34
N PRO A 33 1.72 -8.49 -10.05
CA PRO A 33 1.48 -8.79 -11.45
C PRO A 33 0.18 -9.60 -11.67
N ARG A 34 -0.24 -9.71 -12.92
CA ARG A 34 -1.55 -10.29 -13.31
C ARG A 34 -1.81 -11.72 -12.85
N HIS A 35 -0.77 -12.51 -12.59
CA HIS A 35 -0.90 -13.90 -12.18
C HIS A 35 -1.09 -14.09 -10.66
N VAL A 36 -0.95 -13.03 -9.87
CA VAL A 36 -1.18 -13.04 -8.42
C VAL A 36 -2.60 -12.59 -8.13
N HIS A 37 -3.38 -13.41 -7.48
CA HIS A 37 -4.77 -13.11 -7.17
C HIS A 37 -4.93 -12.50 -5.77
N ARG A 38 -6.07 -11.83 -5.54
CA ARG A 38 -6.38 -11.25 -4.23
C ARG A 38 -6.51 -12.31 -3.14
N GLU A 39 -6.96 -13.48 -3.53
CA GLU A 39 -7.05 -14.65 -2.66
C GLU A 39 -5.68 -15.06 -2.13
N ASP A 40 -4.63 -15.00 -2.97
CA ASP A 40 -3.24 -15.29 -2.56
C ASP A 40 -2.75 -14.27 -1.53
N TYR A 41 -3.16 -13.01 -1.67
CA TYR A 41 -2.83 -11.94 -0.73
C TYR A 41 -3.46 -12.14 0.65
N PHE A 42 -4.75 -12.54 0.71
CA PHE A 42 -5.45 -12.79 1.97
C PHE A 42 -5.26 -14.21 2.52
N SER A 43 -4.59 -15.10 1.82
CA SER A 43 -4.24 -16.45 2.27
C SER A 43 -2.74 -16.62 2.44
N THR A 44 -2.02 -16.95 1.36
CA THR A 44 -0.58 -17.27 1.42
C THR A 44 0.27 -16.13 1.99
N PHE A 45 0.06 -14.89 1.50
CA PHE A 45 0.82 -13.74 1.99
C PHE A 45 0.46 -13.41 3.45
N TYR A 46 -0.80 -13.51 3.83
CA TYR A 46 -1.24 -13.32 5.22
C TYR A 46 -0.58 -14.31 6.17
N GLU A 47 -0.48 -15.59 5.80
CA GLU A 47 0.20 -16.62 6.63
C GLU A 47 1.71 -16.37 6.73
N VAL A 48 2.35 -15.83 5.69
CA VAL A 48 3.75 -15.40 5.74
C VAL A 48 3.95 -14.25 6.74
N LEU A 49 3.06 -13.25 6.71
CA LEU A 49 3.09 -12.15 7.69
C LEU A 49 2.90 -12.67 9.12
N LYS A 50 1.98 -13.59 9.32
CA LYS A 50 1.66 -14.17 10.63
C LYS A 50 2.83 -14.95 11.25
N GLN A 51 3.71 -15.50 10.43
CA GLN A 51 4.89 -16.23 10.87
C GLN A 51 6.10 -15.32 11.16
N HIS A 52 6.01 -14.03 10.81
CA HIS A 52 7.10 -13.08 11.01
C HIS A 52 7.14 -12.61 12.46
N GLU A 53 8.31 -12.68 13.11
CA GLU A 53 8.49 -12.39 14.54
C GLU A 53 8.15 -10.95 14.94
N ASP A 54 8.37 -9.99 14.03
CA ASP A 54 8.10 -8.57 14.27
C ASP A 54 6.65 -8.17 13.97
N VAL A 55 5.82 -9.10 13.46
CA VAL A 55 4.42 -8.83 13.14
C VAL A 55 3.52 -9.19 14.31
N THR A 56 2.77 -8.21 14.78
CA THR A 56 1.76 -8.36 15.83
C THR A 56 0.45 -7.72 15.41
N GLU A 57 -0.64 -8.01 16.13
CA GLU A 57 -1.97 -7.44 15.89
C GLU A 57 -2.45 -7.60 14.43
N LEU A 58 -2.01 -8.69 13.76
CA LEU A 58 -2.34 -8.96 12.37
C LEU A 58 -3.83 -9.25 12.18
N ARG A 59 -4.49 -8.48 11.30
CA ARG A 59 -5.91 -8.61 11.01
C ARG A 59 -6.19 -8.35 9.52
N ALA A 60 -6.93 -9.24 8.88
CA ALA A 60 -7.44 -9.07 7.53
C ALA A 60 -8.88 -8.54 7.51
N VAL A 61 -9.18 -7.58 6.62
CA VAL A 61 -10.53 -7.06 6.37
C VAL A 61 -10.82 -7.14 4.87
N PRO A 62 -11.06 -8.36 4.31
CA PRO A 62 -11.18 -8.59 2.87
C PRO A 62 -12.47 -8.01 2.26
N GLU A 63 -13.52 -7.82 3.07
CA GLU A 63 -14.82 -7.31 2.63
C GLU A 63 -14.98 -5.79 2.83
N ALA A 64 -13.92 -5.09 3.23
CA ALA A 64 -13.95 -3.64 3.31
C ALA A 64 -14.13 -3.01 1.90
N PHE A 65 -14.60 -1.78 1.85
CA PHE A 65 -14.70 -1.00 0.61
C PHE A 65 -13.36 -0.91 -0.14
N VAL A 66 -12.26 -0.74 0.63
CA VAL A 66 -10.88 -0.98 0.20
C VAL A 66 -10.36 -2.11 1.07
N PRO A 67 -10.22 -3.34 0.54
CA PRO A 67 -9.72 -4.48 1.30
C PRO A 67 -8.30 -4.24 1.82
N VAL A 68 -8.06 -4.55 3.10
CA VAL A 68 -6.84 -4.19 3.80
C VAL A 68 -6.39 -5.28 4.75
N ILE A 69 -5.08 -5.46 4.91
CA ILE A 69 -4.44 -6.16 6.02
C ILE A 69 -3.87 -5.08 6.96
N LYS A 70 -4.28 -5.12 8.20
CA LYS A 70 -3.78 -4.26 9.27
C LYS A 70 -2.84 -5.07 10.15
N MET A 71 -1.72 -4.46 10.52
CA MET A 71 -0.73 -5.10 11.38
C MET A 71 0.09 -4.05 12.14
N ARG A 72 0.75 -4.52 13.18
CA ARG A 72 1.84 -3.77 13.82
C ARG A 72 3.14 -4.49 13.49
N PHE A 73 4.05 -3.80 12.82
CA PHE A 73 5.37 -4.28 12.47
C PHE A 73 6.44 -3.48 13.24
N ASP A 74 7.20 -4.12 14.09
CA ASP A 74 8.18 -3.46 14.98
C ASP A 74 7.58 -2.23 15.72
N ASN A 75 6.38 -2.42 16.29
CA ASN A 75 5.58 -1.38 16.97
C ASN A 75 5.05 -0.23 16.09
N ILE A 76 5.16 -0.32 14.76
CA ILE A 76 4.60 0.64 13.82
C ILE A 76 3.31 0.07 13.23
N GLU A 77 2.22 0.83 13.29
CA GLU A 77 0.95 0.44 12.66
C GLU A 77 1.06 0.59 11.15
N ILE A 78 0.67 -0.49 10.43
CA ILE A 78 0.69 -0.54 8.96
C ILE A 78 -0.66 -1.01 8.45
N ASP A 79 -1.27 -0.20 7.60
CA ASP A 79 -2.44 -0.53 6.82
C ASP A 79 -2.01 -0.87 5.40
N MET A 80 -2.03 -2.15 5.04
CA MET A 80 -1.56 -2.62 3.75
C MET A 80 -2.74 -2.99 2.85
N THR A 81 -2.86 -2.31 1.72
CA THR A 81 -3.85 -2.58 0.67
C THR A 81 -3.24 -3.36 -0.48
N PHE A 82 -4.07 -3.88 -1.40
CA PHE A 82 -3.62 -4.72 -2.51
C PHE A 82 -4.16 -4.23 -3.85
N ALA A 83 -3.29 -4.19 -4.86
CA ALA A 83 -3.68 -3.97 -6.24
C ALA A 83 -2.95 -4.92 -7.20
N ARG A 84 -3.72 -5.67 -8.00
CA ARG A 84 -3.19 -6.48 -9.09
C ARG A 84 -3.21 -5.67 -10.37
N LEU A 85 -2.06 -5.53 -11.02
CA LEU A 85 -1.95 -4.90 -12.34
C LEU A 85 -2.11 -5.92 -13.46
N ALA A 86 -2.57 -5.46 -14.63
CA ALA A 86 -2.67 -6.29 -15.84
C ALA A 86 -1.31 -6.54 -16.52
N LEU A 87 -0.21 -6.33 -15.79
CA LEU A 87 1.16 -6.49 -16.26
C LEU A 87 1.69 -7.90 -16.00
N LYS A 88 2.60 -8.37 -16.86
CA LYS A 88 3.30 -9.65 -16.66
C LYS A 88 4.27 -9.59 -15.47
N GLU A 89 4.93 -8.44 -15.32
CA GLU A 89 5.87 -8.14 -14.22
C GLU A 89 5.62 -6.74 -13.71
N VAL A 90 5.90 -6.51 -12.44
CA VAL A 90 5.89 -5.18 -11.81
C VAL A 90 7.32 -4.88 -11.38
N THR A 91 7.83 -3.73 -11.81
CA THR A 91 9.18 -3.26 -11.47
C THR A 91 9.12 -2.13 -10.45
N ASP A 92 10.21 -1.91 -9.72
CA ASP A 92 10.31 -0.81 -8.73
C ASP A 92 10.16 0.58 -9.37
N SER A 93 10.43 0.69 -10.69
CA SER A 93 10.27 1.92 -11.47
C SER A 93 8.86 2.14 -12.03
N GLN A 94 7.90 1.24 -11.72
CA GLN A 94 6.55 1.32 -12.26
C GLN A 94 5.83 2.59 -11.76
N GLN A 95 5.46 3.46 -12.70
CA GLN A 95 4.69 4.67 -12.39
C GLN A 95 3.21 4.33 -12.17
N LEU A 96 2.77 4.30 -10.92
CA LEU A 96 1.37 3.98 -10.56
C LEU A 96 0.39 5.09 -10.92
N SER A 97 0.87 6.29 -11.23
CA SER A 97 0.07 7.44 -11.69
C SER A 97 -0.41 7.31 -13.14
N ASP A 98 0.16 6.40 -13.96
CA ASP A 98 -0.24 6.19 -15.36
C ASP A 98 -1.72 5.74 -15.44
N PRO A 99 -2.62 6.53 -16.12
CA PRO A 99 -4.02 6.16 -16.29
C PRO A 99 -4.24 4.84 -17.04
N ASN A 100 -3.29 4.43 -17.87
CA ASN A 100 -3.37 3.18 -18.63
C ASN A 100 -3.34 1.94 -17.74
N LEU A 101 -2.73 2.03 -16.55
CA LEU A 101 -2.71 0.94 -15.58
C LEU A 101 -4.09 0.59 -15.03
N LEU A 102 -5.04 1.52 -15.06
CA LEU A 102 -6.41 1.27 -14.57
C LEU A 102 -7.26 0.47 -15.54
N LYS A 103 -6.81 0.32 -16.79
CA LYS A 103 -7.55 -0.45 -17.80
C LYS A 103 -7.61 -1.92 -17.40
N ASN A 104 -8.82 -2.49 -17.45
CA ASN A 104 -9.08 -3.89 -17.15
C ASN A 104 -8.79 -4.34 -15.71
N LEU A 105 -8.73 -3.39 -14.75
CA LEU A 105 -8.65 -3.71 -13.32
C LEU A 105 -10.04 -3.82 -12.70
N ASP A 106 -10.15 -4.67 -11.67
CA ASP A 106 -11.35 -4.71 -10.84
C ASP A 106 -11.46 -3.44 -9.97
N GLN A 107 -12.68 -3.13 -9.54
CA GLN A 107 -12.97 -1.93 -8.76
C GLN A 107 -12.22 -1.86 -7.42
N LYS A 108 -11.97 -3.00 -6.77
CA LYS A 108 -11.22 -3.05 -5.51
C LYS A 108 -9.75 -2.68 -5.75
N CYS A 109 -9.13 -3.13 -6.86
CA CYS A 109 -7.78 -2.72 -7.27
C CYS A 109 -7.69 -1.23 -7.63
N VAL A 110 -8.67 -0.72 -8.37
CA VAL A 110 -8.74 0.72 -8.70
C VAL A 110 -8.80 1.57 -7.43
N ARG A 111 -9.62 1.18 -6.44
CA ARG A 111 -9.73 1.90 -5.16
C ARG A 111 -8.43 1.88 -4.37
N SER A 112 -7.73 0.74 -4.31
CA SER A 112 -6.43 0.64 -3.66
C SER A 112 -5.38 1.54 -4.31
N LEU A 113 -5.37 1.63 -5.66
CA LEU A 113 -4.48 2.51 -6.41
C LEU A 113 -4.82 4.00 -6.25
N ASN A 114 -6.09 4.35 -6.02
CA ASN A 114 -6.52 5.75 -5.91
C ASN A 114 -5.83 6.48 -4.76
N GLY A 115 -5.54 5.80 -3.65
CA GLY A 115 -4.84 6.41 -2.51
C GLY A 115 -3.51 7.04 -2.92
N CYS A 116 -2.63 6.28 -3.58
CA CYS A 116 -1.34 6.79 -4.06
C CYS A 116 -1.50 7.81 -5.19
N ARG A 117 -2.40 7.57 -6.13
CA ARG A 117 -2.60 8.45 -7.28
C ARG A 117 -3.06 9.85 -6.87
N VAL A 118 -3.99 9.94 -5.91
CA VAL A 118 -4.45 11.23 -5.36
C VAL A 118 -3.32 11.92 -4.61
N THR A 119 -2.57 11.20 -3.80
CA THR A 119 -1.42 11.75 -3.08
C THR A 119 -0.35 12.28 -4.03
N ASP A 120 0.01 11.52 -5.06
CA ASP A 120 0.97 11.94 -6.08
C ASP A 120 0.51 13.20 -6.82
N GLU A 121 -0.77 13.26 -7.19
CA GLU A 121 -1.33 14.43 -7.88
C GLU A 121 -1.35 15.67 -6.98
N ILE A 122 -1.73 15.54 -5.72
CA ILE A 122 -1.66 16.64 -4.75
C ILE A 122 -0.22 17.14 -4.62
N LEU A 123 0.74 16.22 -4.42
CA LEU A 123 2.15 16.58 -4.26
C LEU A 123 2.77 17.16 -5.53
N ARG A 124 2.23 16.84 -6.70
CA ARG A 124 2.65 17.42 -7.99
C ARG A 124 2.22 18.88 -8.14
N GLN A 125 1.05 19.23 -7.59
CA GLN A 125 0.49 20.59 -7.69
C GLN A 125 1.02 21.54 -6.60
N VAL A 126 1.64 21.02 -5.57
CA VAL A 126 2.14 21.81 -4.44
C VAL A 126 3.56 22.33 -4.71
N PRO A 127 3.80 23.66 -4.71
CA PRO A 127 5.12 24.22 -4.97
C PRO A 127 6.21 23.81 -3.98
N ASN A 128 5.84 23.67 -2.70
CA ASN A 128 6.75 23.24 -1.61
C ASN A 128 6.09 22.13 -0.81
N LYS A 129 6.56 20.90 -1.05
CA LYS A 129 6.01 19.68 -0.45
C LYS A 129 6.20 19.63 1.07
N ASP A 130 7.32 20.14 1.56
CA ASP A 130 7.64 20.11 2.99
C ASP A 130 6.77 21.11 3.75
N THR A 131 6.63 22.33 3.25
CA THR A 131 5.69 23.31 3.81
C THR A 131 4.25 22.80 3.80
N PHE A 132 3.83 22.17 2.70
CA PHE A 132 2.49 21.58 2.61
C PHE A 132 2.27 20.51 3.67
N ARG A 133 3.21 19.58 3.85
CA ARG A 133 3.15 18.55 4.89
C ARG A 133 3.04 19.15 6.27
N TYR A 134 3.83 20.19 6.57
CA TYR A 134 3.78 20.90 7.86
C TYR A 134 2.43 21.57 8.09
N VAL A 135 1.90 22.30 7.12
CA VAL A 135 0.61 23.00 7.24
C VAL A 135 -0.54 22.00 7.37
N PHE A 136 -0.54 20.95 6.54
CA PHE A 136 -1.55 19.90 6.61
C PHE A 136 -1.53 19.20 7.99
N PHE A 137 -0.35 18.94 8.51
CA PHE A 137 -0.15 18.37 9.84
C PHE A 137 -0.70 19.25 10.96
N LEU A 138 -0.39 20.56 10.95
CA LEU A 138 -0.93 21.50 11.92
C LEU A 138 -2.47 21.58 11.85
N PHE A 139 -3.05 21.41 10.64
CA PHE A 139 -4.50 21.44 10.45
C PHE A 139 -5.17 20.19 11.04
N VAL A 140 -4.57 19.01 10.86
CA VAL A 140 -5.11 17.74 11.37
C VAL A 140 -4.98 17.61 12.89
N LEU A 141 -3.94 18.22 13.50
CA LEU A 141 -3.76 18.19 14.96
C LEU A 141 -4.67 19.15 15.74
N ASN A 142 -5.29 20.14 15.07
CA ASN A 142 -6.17 21.12 15.72
C ASN A 142 -7.66 20.76 15.56
N TYR A 143 -7.98 19.55 15.08
CA TYR A 143 -9.31 18.95 15.02
C TYR A 143 -9.34 17.67 15.85
#